data_290c7b2c4a4e07e70d7251cb165f4a86
#
_entry.id   290c7b2c4a4e07e70d7251cb165f4a86
#
_cell.length_a   1.000
_cell.length_b   1.000
_cell.length_c   1.000
_cell.angle_alpha   90.00
_cell.angle_beta   90.00
_cell.angle_gamma   90.00
#
_symmetry.space_group_name_H-M   'P 1'
#
loop_
_entity.id
_entity.type
_entity.pdbx_description
1 polymer ?
#
loop_
_entity_poly.entity_id
_entity_poly.type
_entity_poly.pdbx_seq_one_letter_code
_entity_poly.pdbx_strand_id
1 'polypeptide(L)'
;MFIYQSYLLISVPSIQVASAPSGTQACTFDIEKFHRTCPVHPAHKPWLVVQGLSDKFYIDHTHPFGAAAASSNAGMIANTVVDIWQAEGVKPILKYKDDLKIFRYPVDAGIFQHDEFKYKYDRDEALSRISSLLVPWHKDKGDLSFSYITNFIGFCWDLPKKRVSLPEEKRLKFHNRVRIFLDSFTGRRCSLLDVQKIHGSLCHVAFVYVQGRSRLPSLSNFIASFMDNEFALRYPPHSMITDLKWWLSTLDNPKFYRKLLPRSPCHDMGLFVDASTSWGIGIIVAGKWTAFRLHQNWKVEGRDICWLETVAVEILLYILEAMNINNTTLLIHSDNQGTIGSLGKGRSRNFHINLSIRRAYVVLASQFITPELVYVASENNPADPISRGELGSLESRITVSFSLPDELQHVFLDVS
;
A
#
# COMPACT_ATOMS: atom_id res chain seq x y z
N MET A 1 -12.70 -0.21 7.95
CA MET A 1 -13.29 0.13 6.65
C MET A 1 -12.51 1.21 5.91
N PHE A 2 -12.08 2.31 6.52
CA PHE A 2 -11.32 3.40 5.86
C PHE A 2 -9.98 3.01 5.23
N ILE A 3 -9.26 2.05 5.78
CA ILE A 3 -7.93 1.64 5.29
C ILE A 3 -8.02 0.84 3.98
N TYR A 4 -9.07 0.06 3.78
CA TYR A 4 -9.25 -0.75 2.55
C TYR A 4 -9.58 0.12 1.33
N GLN A 5 -10.39 1.17 1.51
CA GLN A 5 -10.69 2.11 0.43
C GLN A 5 -9.46 2.92 -0.01
N SER A 6 -8.56 3.28 0.91
CA SER A 6 -7.34 4.02 0.56
C SER A 6 -6.36 3.19 -0.27
N TYR A 7 -6.26 1.88 -0.08
CA TYR A 7 -5.37 1.02 -0.88
C TYR A 7 -5.87 0.81 -2.32
N LEU A 8 -7.16 0.61 -2.53
CA LEU A 8 -7.75 0.51 -3.88
C LEU A 8 -7.61 1.83 -4.65
N LEU A 9 -7.81 2.96 -3.97
CA LEU A 9 -7.74 4.29 -4.57
C LEU A 9 -6.34 4.70 -5.03
N ILE A 10 -5.28 4.17 -4.41
CA ILE A 10 -3.90 4.50 -4.76
C ILE A 10 -3.29 3.45 -5.71
N SER A 11 -3.89 2.27 -5.83
CA SER A 11 -3.45 1.23 -6.78
C SER A 11 -3.65 1.67 -8.24
N VAL A 12 -4.77 2.34 -8.55
CA VAL A 12 -5.07 2.82 -9.91
C VAL A 12 -4.03 3.83 -10.41
N PRO A 13 -3.68 4.90 -9.66
CA PRO A 13 -2.55 5.78 -10.02
C PRO A 13 -1.24 5.05 -10.24
N SER A 14 -0.93 4.05 -9.39
CA SER A 14 0.31 3.27 -9.52
C SER A 14 0.36 2.50 -10.82
N ILE A 15 -0.72 1.81 -11.21
CA ILE A 15 -0.82 1.06 -12.46
C ILE A 15 -0.73 2.03 -13.65
N GLN A 16 -1.44 3.16 -13.60
CA GLN A 16 -1.45 4.17 -14.66
C GLN A 16 -0.04 4.73 -14.91
N VAL A 17 0.69 5.08 -13.85
CA VAL A 17 2.06 5.59 -13.96
C VAL A 17 3.03 4.50 -14.43
N ALA A 18 2.90 3.27 -13.89
CA ALA A 18 3.76 2.16 -14.28
C ALA A 18 3.67 1.85 -15.78
N SER A 19 2.45 1.87 -16.35
CA SER A 19 2.16 1.53 -17.76
C SER A 19 2.27 2.71 -18.72
N ALA A 20 2.47 3.93 -18.21
CA ALA A 20 2.50 5.12 -19.04
C ALA A 20 3.69 5.11 -20.04
N PRO A 21 3.49 5.49 -21.32
CA PRO A 21 4.57 5.56 -22.30
C PRO A 21 5.63 6.62 -21.92
N SER A 22 6.81 6.51 -22.54
CA SER A 22 7.86 7.54 -22.40
C SER A 22 7.31 8.91 -22.87
N GLY A 23 7.78 9.99 -22.25
CA GLY A 23 7.29 11.34 -22.56
C GLY A 23 5.94 11.69 -21.95
N THR A 24 5.30 10.80 -21.18
CA THR A 24 4.04 11.11 -20.50
C THR A 24 4.21 12.26 -19.50
N GLN A 25 3.28 13.18 -19.57
CA GLN A 25 3.15 14.30 -18.63
C GLN A 25 1.77 14.26 -17.95
N ALA A 26 1.65 14.91 -16.80
CA ALA A 26 0.39 15.04 -16.08
C ALA A 26 0.19 16.45 -15.54
N CYS A 27 -1.07 16.81 -15.30
CA CYS A 27 -1.48 18.06 -14.68
C CYS A 27 -2.57 17.77 -13.66
N THR A 28 -2.50 18.38 -12.49
CA THR A 28 -3.46 18.22 -11.40
C THR A 28 -4.35 19.44 -11.26
N PHE A 29 -5.58 19.23 -10.80
CA PHE A 29 -6.59 20.25 -10.57
C PHE A 29 -7.25 20.01 -9.21
N ASP A 30 -7.60 21.08 -8.50
CA ASP A 30 -8.33 21.04 -7.22
C ASP A 30 -9.58 21.91 -7.36
N ILE A 31 -10.76 21.38 -7.02
CA ILE A 31 -12.01 22.13 -7.08
C ILE A 31 -12.14 22.96 -5.81
N GLU A 32 -12.20 24.28 -5.97
CA GLU A 32 -12.30 25.21 -4.83
C GLU A 32 -13.63 24.99 -4.07
N LYS A 33 -13.53 24.86 -2.74
CA LYS A 33 -14.70 24.72 -1.85
C LYS A 33 -15.63 23.58 -2.29
N PHE A 34 -15.09 22.46 -2.71
CA PHE A 34 -15.75 21.32 -3.34
C PHE A 34 -17.19 21.02 -2.84
N HIS A 35 -17.42 20.85 -1.54
CA HIS A 35 -18.75 20.61 -1.00
C HIS A 35 -19.68 21.82 -1.14
N ARG A 36 -19.12 23.02 -1.16
CA ARG A 36 -19.87 24.27 -1.28
C ARG A 36 -20.30 24.58 -2.73
N THR A 37 -19.85 23.80 -3.71
CA THR A 37 -20.34 23.90 -5.09
C THR A 37 -21.73 23.33 -5.26
N CYS A 38 -22.21 22.51 -4.31
CA CYS A 38 -23.51 21.90 -4.36
C CYS A 38 -24.56 22.72 -3.59
N PRO A 39 -25.58 23.27 -4.24
CA PRO A 39 -26.69 23.92 -3.54
C PRO A 39 -27.53 22.90 -2.78
N VAL A 40 -28.07 23.32 -1.66
CA VAL A 40 -29.07 22.54 -0.90
C VAL A 40 -30.48 22.81 -1.45
N HIS A 41 -31.23 21.73 -1.64
CA HIS A 41 -32.63 21.84 -2.05
C HIS A 41 -33.39 22.75 -1.09
N PRO A 42 -34.26 23.68 -1.57
CA PRO A 42 -34.97 24.64 -0.73
C PRO A 42 -35.70 24.02 0.46
N ALA A 43 -36.36 22.86 0.29
CA ALA A 43 -37.08 22.16 1.36
C ALA A 43 -36.13 21.66 2.49
N HIS A 44 -34.84 21.53 2.27
CA HIS A 44 -33.86 21.08 3.28
C HIS A 44 -33.17 22.25 4.01
N LYS A 45 -33.28 23.49 3.51
CA LYS A 45 -32.63 24.65 4.12
C LYS A 45 -33.03 24.92 5.57
N PRO A 46 -34.32 24.74 5.99
CA PRO A 46 -34.71 24.93 7.38
C PRO A 46 -33.94 24.04 8.39
N TRP A 47 -33.38 22.91 7.94
CA TRP A 47 -32.62 22.00 8.76
C TRP A 47 -31.10 22.36 8.85
N LEU A 48 -30.69 23.39 8.11
CA LEU A 48 -29.28 23.84 8.04
C LEU A 48 -29.14 25.25 8.61
N VAL A 49 -29.78 25.48 9.73
CA VAL A 49 -29.72 26.75 10.47
C VAL A 49 -28.54 26.65 11.46
N VAL A 50 -27.63 27.60 11.42
CA VAL A 50 -26.50 27.72 12.33
C VAL A 50 -26.57 29.04 13.10
N GLN A 51 -26.31 28.99 14.40
CA GLN A 51 -26.20 30.18 15.23
C GLN A 51 -24.78 30.73 15.10
N GLY A 52 -24.64 32.02 14.77
CA GLY A 52 -23.38 32.71 14.73
C GLY A 52 -22.98 33.31 16.08
N LEU A 53 -21.77 33.85 16.15
CA LEU A 53 -21.18 34.45 17.36
C LEU A 53 -21.97 35.64 17.94
N SER A 54 -22.86 36.28 17.17
CA SER A 54 -23.65 37.45 17.54
C SER A 54 -25.11 37.09 17.82
N ASP A 55 -25.43 35.86 18.21
CA ASP A 55 -26.76 35.34 18.40
C ASP A 55 -27.72 35.42 17.17
N LYS A 56 -27.15 35.74 16.02
CA LYS A 56 -27.88 35.70 14.73
C LYS A 56 -27.89 34.30 14.17
N PHE A 57 -29.02 33.93 13.57
CA PHE A 57 -29.19 32.68 12.88
C PHE A 57 -28.93 32.86 11.39
N TYR A 58 -28.21 31.90 10.80
CA TYR A 58 -27.87 31.87 9.38
C TYR A 58 -28.35 30.57 8.77
N ILE A 59 -28.85 30.62 7.54
CA ILE A 59 -29.26 29.44 6.78
C ILE A 59 -28.14 29.10 5.82
N ASP A 60 -27.65 27.87 5.85
CA ASP A 60 -26.69 27.40 4.88
C ASP A 60 -27.37 27.05 3.56
N HIS A 61 -26.95 27.66 2.47
CA HIS A 61 -27.50 27.49 1.14
C HIS A 61 -26.79 26.40 0.32
N THR A 62 -25.67 25.88 0.82
CA THR A 62 -24.85 24.87 0.16
C THR A 62 -24.51 23.73 1.13
N HIS A 63 -24.03 22.63 0.63
CA HIS A 63 -23.66 21.48 1.49
C HIS A 63 -22.59 21.87 2.51
N PRO A 64 -22.85 21.73 3.82
CA PRO A 64 -21.88 21.99 4.86
C PRO A 64 -20.85 20.86 4.93
N PHE A 65 -19.64 21.19 5.42
CA PHE A 65 -18.62 20.19 5.75
C PHE A 65 -19.16 19.25 6.84
N GLY A 66 -18.96 17.94 6.66
CA GLY A 66 -19.40 16.93 7.63
C GLY A 66 -20.79 16.35 7.37
N ALA A 67 -21.59 16.92 6.49
CA ALA A 67 -22.86 16.29 6.09
C ALA A 67 -22.60 14.98 5.33
N ALA A 68 -23.33 13.92 5.70
CA ALA A 68 -23.10 12.57 5.19
C ALA A 68 -23.17 12.47 3.65
N ALA A 69 -24.12 13.17 3.01
CA ALA A 69 -24.30 13.18 1.56
C ALA A 69 -23.40 14.19 0.82
N ALA A 70 -22.71 15.12 1.50
CA ALA A 70 -22.00 16.22 0.86
C ALA A 70 -20.91 15.75 -0.11
N SER A 71 -20.09 14.79 0.32
CA SER A 71 -19.02 14.24 -0.54
C SER A 71 -19.55 13.45 -1.73
N SER A 72 -20.69 12.76 -1.59
CA SER A 72 -21.33 12.01 -2.68
C SER A 72 -21.88 12.96 -3.73
N ASN A 73 -22.64 13.97 -3.30
CA ASN A 73 -23.29 14.91 -4.21
C ASN A 73 -22.26 15.77 -4.97
N ALA A 74 -21.26 16.31 -4.27
CA ALA A 74 -20.16 17.03 -4.92
C ALA A 74 -19.35 16.10 -5.85
N GLY A 75 -19.21 14.82 -5.46
CA GLY A 75 -18.59 13.80 -6.29
C GLY A 75 -19.26 13.59 -7.64
N MET A 76 -20.58 13.76 -7.74
CA MET A 76 -21.33 13.68 -9.01
C MET A 76 -20.92 14.79 -9.98
N ILE A 77 -20.76 16.03 -9.48
CA ILE A 77 -20.29 17.16 -10.33
C ILE A 77 -18.88 16.84 -10.88
N ALA A 78 -17.98 16.38 -10.02
CA ALA A 78 -16.65 16.01 -10.47
C ALA A 78 -16.65 14.79 -11.40
N ASN A 79 -17.61 13.85 -11.31
CA ASN A 79 -17.80 12.78 -12.28
C ASN A 79 -18.20 13.36 -13.64
N THR A 80 -19.14 14.30 -13.69
CA THR A 80 -19.58 14.94 -14.94
C THR A 80 -18.37 15.62 -15.64
N VAL A 81 -17.48 16.29 -14.90
CA VAL A 81 -16.25 16.84 -15.44
C VAL A 81 -15.39 15.74 -16.11
N VAL A 82 -15.21 14.62 -15.41
CA VAL A 82 -14.43 13.49 -15.93
C VAL A 82 -15.09 12.89 -17.18
N ASP A 83 -16.42 12.70 -17.17
CA ASP A 83 -17.16 12.11 -18.28
C ASP A 83 -17.07 12.99 -19.55
N ILE A 84 -17.20 14.31 -19.43
CA ILE A 84 -17.05 15.25 -20.55
C ILE A 84 -15.61 15.23 -21.03
N TRP A 85 -14.61 15.35 -20.17
CA TRP A 85 -13.21 15.28 -20.57
C TRP A 85 -12.89 14.00 -21.34
N GLN A 86 -13.39 12.83 -20.87
CA GLN A 86 -13.17 11.55 -21.54
C GLN A 86 -13.83 11.52 -22.94
N ALA A 87 -15.07 12.04 -23.03
CA ALA A 87 -15.77 12.14 -24.32
C ALA A 87 -15.05 13.05 -25.30
N GLU A 88 -14.49 14.16 -24.81
CA GLU A 88 -13.69 15.11 -25.61
C GLU A 88 -12.24 14.66 -25.83
N GLY A 89 -11.87 13.44 -25.41
CA GLY A 89 -10.56 12.86 -25.68
C GLY A 89 -9.45 13.29 -24.72
N VAL A 90 -9.78 13.95 -23.59
CA VAL A 90 -8.85 14.19 -22.48
C VAL A 90 -8.78 12.92 -21.65
N LYS A 91 -7.75 12.12 -21.82
CA LYS A 91 -7.55 10.83 -21.12
C LYS A 91 -6.09 10.38 -21.16
N PRO A 92 -5.63 9.58 -20.15
CA PRO A 92 -6.36 9.09 -18.97
C PRO A 92 -6.61 10.16 -17.92
N ILE A 93 -7.59 9.91 -17.03
CA ILE A 93 -7.93 10.77 -15.91
C ILE A 93 -7.99 9.95 -14.64
N LEU A 94 -7.46 10.52 -13.56
CA LEU A 94 -7.64 10.01 -12.20
C LEU A 94 -8.41 11.04 -11.38
N LYS A 95 -9.37 10.57 -10.59
CA LYS A 95 -10.18 11.40 -9.72
C LYS A 95 -10.19 10.86 -8.31
N TYR A 96 -9.97 11.74 -7.35
CA TYR A 96 -10.18 11.45 -5.94
C TYR A 96 -10.89 12.63 -5.28
N LYS A 97 -12.22 12.52 -5.13
CA LYS A 97 -13.09 13.59 -4.63
C LYS A 97 -12.95 14.86 -5.47
N ASP A 98 -12.31 15.88 -4.89
CA ASP A 98 -12.00 17.19 -5.45
C ASP A 98 -10.67 17.24 -6.23
N ASP A 99 -9.78 16.30 -5.95
CA ASP A 99 -8.50 16.19 -6.65
C ASP A 99 -8.68 15.46 -7.99
N LEU A 100 -8.34 16.13 -9.10
CA LEU A 100 -8.31 15.52 -10.44
C LEU A 100 -6.87 15.53 -10.97
N LYS A 101 -6.52 14.50 -11.74
CA LYS A 101 -5.25 14.41 -12.43
C LYS A 101 -5.48 13.90 -13.83
N ILE A 102 -5.11 14.69 -14.84
CA ILE A 102 -5.14 14.31 -16.23
C ILE A 102 -3.74 14.00 -16.73
N PHE A 103 -3.63 13.06 -17.65
CA PHE A 103 -2.38 12.70 -18.30
C PHE A 103 -2.46 13.04 -19.78
N ARG A 104 -1.33 13.43 -20.36
CA ARG A 104 -1.19 13.50 -21.81
C ARG A 104 -0.05 12.62 -22.28
N TYR A 105 -0.31 11.87 -23.33
CA TYR A 105 0.65 10.99 -23.96
C TYR A 105 1.18 11.64 -25.23
N PRO A 106 2.46 11.39 -25.60
CA PRO A 106 2.96 11.80 -26.89
C PRO A 106 2.09 11.24 -28.03
N VAL A 107 1.86 12.05 -29.06
CA VAL A 107 1.07 11.65 -30.24
C VAL A 107 1.87 10.68 -31.10
N ASP A 108 3.17 10.91 -31.25
CA ASP A 108 4.09 10.08 -32.01
C ASP A 108 5.13 9.44 -31.09
N ALA A 109 5.07 8.12 -30.96
CA ALA A 109 6.10 7.31 -30.30
C ALA A 109 7.32 7.06 -31.23
N GLY A 110 7.43 7.79 -32.33
CA GLY A 110 8.50 7.66 -33.35
C GLY A 110 9.80 8.30 -32.87
N ILE A 111 10.90 7.74 -33.33
CA ILE A 111 12.29 8.12 -33.08
C ILE A 111 12.54 9.59 -33.36
N PHE A 112 12.35 10.47 -32.39
CA PHE A 112 12.82 11.85 -32.47
C PHE A 112 14.19 11.97 -31.83
N GLN A 113 15.16 12.44 -32.55
CA GLN A 113 16.54 12.67 -32.10
C GLN A 113 16.71 13.88 -31.16
N HIS A 114 15.63 14.59 -30.84
CA HIS A 114 15.59 15.68 -29.84
C HIS A 114 14.28 15.65 -29.06
N ASP A 115 14.37 15.92 -27.76
CA ASP A 115 13.38 15.78 -26.67
C ASP A 115 12.04 16.56 -26.81
N GLU A 116 11.53 16.82 -28.00
CA GLU A 116 10.26 17.54 -28.19
C GLU A 116 9.10 16.59 -28.51
N PHE A 117 8.46 16.09 -27.44
CA PHE A 117 7.22 15.35 -27.58
C PHE A 117 6.06 16.27 -27.99
N LYS A 118 5.27 15.87 -28.98
CA LYS A 118 4.01 16.51 -29.36
C LYS A 118 2.84 15.91 -28.59
N TYR A 119 1.90 16.74 -28.17
CA TYR A 119 0.73 16.32 -27.38
C TYR A 119 -0.57 16.80 -28.06
N LYS A 120 -1.68 16.10 -27.78
CA LYS A 120 -3.01 16.40 -28.34
C LYS A 120 -3.67 17.63 -27.74
N TYR A 121 -3.27 18.02 -26.53
CA TYR A 121 -3.83 19.15 -25.79
C TYR A 121 -2.86 19.67 -24.73
N ASP A 122 -3.00 20.94 -24.44
CA ASP A 122 -2.40 21.59 -23.30
C ASP A 122 -3.43 21.78 -22.15
N ARG A 123 -3.05 22.47 -21.07
CA ARG A 123 -3.90 22.71 -19.91
C ARG A 123 -5.12 23.55 -20.26
N ASP A 124 -4.92 24.62 -21.00
CA ASP A 124 -5.98 25.58 -21.31
C ASP A 124 -6.98 25.00 -22.30
N GLU A 125 -6.51 24.22 -23.27
CA GLU A 125 -7.36 23.42 -24.15
C GLU A 125 -8.19 22.38 -23.38
N ALA A 126 -7.61 21.70 -22.40
CA ALA A 126 -8.37 20.78 -21.54
C ALA A 126 -9.45 21.52 -20.74
N LEU A 127 -9.14 22.68 -20.17
CA LEU A 127 -10.10 23.51 -19.42
C LEU A 127 -11.19 24.10 -20.33
N SER A 128 -10.87 24.49 -21.56
CA SER A 128 -11.84 25.06 -22.50
C SER A 128 -12.99 24.08 -22.81
N ARG A 129 -12.70 22.78 -22.86
CA ARG A 129 -13.67 21.71 -23.14
C ARG A 129 -14.78 21.56 -22.07
N ILE A 130 -14.54 22.06 -20.88
CA ILE A 130 -15.49 22.03 -19.76
C ILE A 130 -15.87 23.43 -19.26
N SER A 131 -15.52 24.46 -20.02
CA SER A 131 -15.76 25.87 -19.65
C SER A 131 -17.22 26.17 -19.37
N SER A 132 -18.16 25.50 -20.05
CA SER A 132 -19.62 25.64 -19.84
C SER A 132 -20.09 25.21 -18.44
N LEU A 133 -19.32 24.36 -17.75
CA LEU A 133 -19.66 23.91 -16.39
C LEU A 133 -19.30 24.94 -15.30
N LEU A 134 -18.51 25.97 -15.64
CA LEU A 134 -18.06 27.02 -14.72
C LEU A 134 -17.48 26.48 -13.40
N VAL A 135 -16.70 25.38 -13.49
CA VAL A 135 -16.10 24.73 -12.33
C VAL A 135 -15.13 25.72 -11.63
N PRO A 136 -15.29 25.98 -10.33
CA PRO A 136 -14.38 26.88 -9.60
C PRO A 136 -13.07 26.15 -9.28
N TRP A 137 -12.06 26.35 -10.11
CA TRP A 137 -10.73 25.82 -9.86
C TRP A 137 -9.98 26.62 -8.82
N HIS A 138 -9.31 25.93 -7.88
CA HIS A 138 -8.49 26.58 -6.87
C HIS A 138 -7.27 27.24 -7.52
N LYS A 139 -7.06 28.55 -7.27
CA LYS A 139 -6.00 29.33 -7.94
C LYS A 139 -4.58 28.94 -7.50
N ASP A 140 -4.43 28.56 -6.23
CA ASP A 140 -3.13 28.29 -5.60
C ASP A 140 -2.84 26.79 -5.40
N LYS A 141 -3.74 25.91 -5.87
CA LYS A 141 -3.57 24.48 -5.83
C LYS A 141 -3.73 23.88 -7.22
N GLY A 142 -3.12 22.71 -7.40
CA GLY A 142 -2.99 22.10 -8.72
C GLY A 142 -1.78 22.62 -9.48
N ASP A 143 -1.56 22.07 -10.67
CA ASP A 143 -0.43 22.41 -11.51
C ASP A 143 -0.81 23.53 -12.50
N LEU A 144 0.08 24.47 -12.74
CA LEU A 144 -0.11 25.55 -13.73
C LEU A 144 0.13 25.06 -15.17
N SER A 145 0.83 23.95 -15.35
CA SER A 145 1.15 23.34 -16.62
C SER A 145 1.35 21.84 -16.48
N PHE A 146 1.37 21.14 -17.60
CA PHE A 146 1.77 19.73 -17.61
C PHE A 146 3.24 19.56 -17.23
N SER A 147 3.53 18.59 -16.37
CA SER A 147 4.89 18.30 -15.94
C SER A 147 5.17 16.81 -15.84
N TYR A 148 6.45 16.45 -15.79
CA TYR A 148 6.93 15.07 -15.61
C TYR A 148 6.88 14.61 -14.16
N ILE A 149 6.83 15.56 -13.22
CA ILE A 149 6.78 15.30 -11.77
C ILE A 149 5.61 16.08 -11.22
N THR A 150 4.64 15.39 -10.62
CA THR A 150 3.41 16.00 -10.10
C THR A 150 3.10 15.52 -8.69
N ASN A 151 2.48 16.38 -7.90
CA ASN A 151 1.93 16.00 -6.60
C ASN A 151 0.45 15.64 -6.75
N PHE A 152 0.05 14.46 -6.31
CA PHE A 152 -1.35 14.02 -6.34
C PHE A 152 -1.67 13.15 -5.13
N ILE A 153 -2.82 13.39 -4.48
CA ILE A 153 -3.26 12.71 -3.25
C ILE A 153 -2.18 12.59 -2.18
N GLY A 154 -1.32 13.59 -2.11
CA GLY A 154 -0.29 13.69 -1.09
C GLY A 154 1.00 12.94 -1.35
N PHE A 155 1.22 12.47 -2.57
CA PHE A 155 2.45 11.81 -3.03
C PHE A 155 3.05 12.55 -4.23
N CYS A 156 4.36 12.47 -4.36
CA CYS A 156 5.12 12.94 -5.50
C CYS A 156 5.29 11.80 -6.52
N TRP A 157 4.84 11.98 -7.74
CA TRP A 157 4.86 11.01 -8.84
C TRP A 157 5.85 11.45 -9.90
N ASP A 158 6.93 10.71 -10.05
CA ASP A 158 7.96 10.89 -11.06
C ASP A 158 7.64 9.93 -12.23
N LEU A 159 7.03 10.50 -13.29
CA LEU A 159 6.50 9.72 -14.42
C LEU A 159 7.61 9.07 -15.26
N PRO A 160 8.70 9.78 -15.64
CA PRO A 160 9.80 9.17 -16.38
C PRO A 160 10.47 8.03 -15.64
N LYS A 161 10.71 8.20 -14.33
CA LYS A 161 11.40 7.19 -13.50
C LYS A 161 10.46 6.12 -12.95
N LYS A 162 9.16 6.18 -13.27
CA LYS A 162 8.16 5.21 -12.81
C LYS A 162 8.25 4.99 -11.29
N ARG A 163 8.21 6.06 -10.51
CA ARG A 163 8.35 5.98 -9.06
C ARG A 163 7.42 6.94 -8.33
N VAL A 164 7.13 6.61 -7.10
CA VAL A 164 6.36 7.45 -6.18
C VAL A 164 7.14 7.65 -4.88
N SER A 165 7.10 8.85 -4.36
CA SER A 165 7.74 9.24 -3.10
C SER A 165 6.83 10.14 -2.27
N LEU A 166 7.24 10.45 -1.05
CA LEU A 166 6.62 11.53 -0.29
C LEU A 166 7.19 12.87 -0.76
N PRO A 167 6.37 13.92 -0.89
CA PRO A 167 6.87 15.29 -0.96
C PRO A 167 7.74 15.58 0.27
N GLU A 168 8.85 16.30 0.09
CA GLU A 168 9.86 16.53 1.13
C GLU A 168 9.26 17.17 2.40
N GLU A 169 8.39 18.16 2.23
CA GLU A 169 7.68 18.79 3.34
C GLU A 169 6.87 17.78 4.18
N LYS A 170 6.16 16.85 3.49
CA LYS A 170 5.39 15.79 4.17
C LYS A 170 6.29 14.79 4.86
N ARG A 171 7.39 14.39 4.22
CA ARG A 171 8.38 13.49 4.81
C ARG A 171 8.91 14.06 6.12
N LEU A 172 9.36 15.32 6.11
CA LEU A 172 9.85 16.03 7.30
C LEU A 172 8.76 16.16 8.36
N LYS A 173 7.53 16.49 7.97
CA LYS A 173 6.39 16.58 8.89
C LYS A 173 6.14 15.24 9.60
N PHE A 174 6.17 14.13 8.88
CA PHE A 174 5.94 12.81 9.47
C PHE A 174 7.13 12.36 10.32
N HIS A 175 8.36 12.58 9.86
CA HIS A 175 9.57 12.36 10.63
C HIS A 175 9.52 13.09 11.98
N ASN A 176 9.27 14.42 11.96
CA ASN A 176 9.15 15.22 13.17
C ASN A 176 8.03 14.72 14.10
N ARG A 177 6.89 14.28 13.56
CA ARG A 177 5.80 13.72 14.36
C ARG A 177 6.20 12.45 15.08
N VAL A 178 6.95 11.55 14.42
CA VAL A 178 7.48 10.33 15.06
C VAL A 178 8.49 10.68 16.13
N ARG A 179 9.42 11.60 15.85
CA ARG A 179 10.43 12.06 16.81
C ARG A 179 9.79 12.66 18.05
N ILE A 180 8.89 13.62 17.89
CA ILE A 180 8.19 14.26 19.03
C ILE A 180 7.44 13.23 19.86
N PHE A 181 6.79 12.24 19.24
CA PHE A 181 6.11 11.18 19.96
C PHE A 181 7.08 10.34 20.81
N LEU A 182 8.22 9.93 20.24
CA LEU A 182 9.25 9.17 20.94
C LEU A 182 9.84 9.97 22.11
N ASP A 183 10.17 11.24 21.89
CA ASP A 183 10.73 12.12 22.93
C ASP A 183 9.75 12.40 24.07
N SER A 184 8.46 12.50 23.75
CA SER A 184 7.42 12.83 24.73
C SER A 184 6.93 11.62 25.52
N PHE A 185 6.85 10.44 24.91
CA PHE A 185 6.10 9.31 25.48
C PHE A 185 6.91 8.03 25.68
N THR A 186 8.21 7.98 25.36
CA THR A 186 9.05 6.85 25.75
C THR A 186 9.19 6.82 27.28
N GLY A 187 8.65 5.74 27.90
CA GLY A 187 8.60 5.63 29.36
C GLY A 187 7.56 6.55 30.05
N ARG A 188 6.70 7.20 29.28
CA ARG A 188 5.61 8.05 29.80
C ARG A 188 4.27 7.64 29.19
N ARG A 189 3.19 8.05 29.85
CA ARG A 189 1.83 7.76 29.38
C ARG A 189 1.42 8.71 28.26
N CYS A 190 0.69 8.20 27.27
CA CYS A 190 0.07 8.97 26.18
C CYS A 190 -1.44 8.71 26.11
N SER A 191 -2.16 9.60 25.42
CA SER A 191 -3.58 9.45 25.15
C SER A 191 -3.84 8.63 23.88
N LEU A 192 -5.07 8.13 23.73
CA LEU A 192 -5.55 7.48 22.52
C LEU A 192 -5.36 8.39 21.29
N LEU A 193 -5.68 9.68 21.43
CA LEU A 193 -5.59 10.65 20.34
C LEU A 193 -4.15 10.83 19.83
N ASP A 194 -3.14 10.81 20.72
CA ASP A 194 -1.73 10.90 20.34
C ASP A 194 -1.33 9.71 19.47
N VAL A 195 -1.79 8.51 19.83
CA VAL A 195 -1.50 7.27 19.07
C VAL A 195 -2.25 7.26 17.74
N GLN A 196 -3.52 7.66 17.72
CA GLN A 196 -4.31 7.74 16.49
C GLN A 196 -3.72 8.70 15.47
N LYS A 197 -3.22 9.88 15.91
CA LYS A 197 -2.57 10.86 15.04
C LYS A 197 -1.31 10.30 14.36
N ILE A 198 -0.46 9.58 15.12
CA ILE A 198 0.75 8.99 14.54
C ILE A 198 0.42 7.80 13.66
N HIS A 199 -0.49 6.93 14.09
CA HIS A 199 -0.92 5.76 13.32
C HIS A 199 -1.50 6.16 11.97
N GLY A 200 -2.42 7.14 11.92
CA GLY A 200 -2.99 7.64 10.67
C GLY A 200 -1.93 8.21 9.72
N SER A 201 -0.92 8.91 10.25
CA SER A 201 0.21 9.40 9.46
C SER A 201 1.02 8.27 8.86
N LEU A 202 1.37 7.25 9.66
CA LEU A 202 2.17 6.12 9.21
C LEU A 202 1.40 5.18 8.26
N CYS A 203 0.09 5.07 8.38
CA CYS A 203 -0.75 4.40 7.40
C CYS A 203 -0.64 5.04 6.00
N HIS A 204 -0.61 6.38 5.93
CA HIS A 204 -0.39 7.09 4.67
C HIS A 204 1.03 6.84 4.13
N VAL A 205 2.04 6.97 4.97
CA VAL A 205 3.45 6.74 4.63
C VAL A 205 3.71 5.32 4.12
N ALA A 206 3.03 4.31 4.70
CA ALA A 206 3.19 2.90 4.35
C ALA A 206 2.76 2.54 2.91
N PHE A 207 2.18 3.48 2.18
CA PHE A 207 1.96 3.32 0.75
C PHE A 207 3.29 3.36 -0.04
N VAL A 208 4.17 4.31 0.28
CA VAL A 208 5.51 4.41 -0.31
C VAL A 208 6.44 3.39 0.33
N TYR A 209 6.45 3.32 1.65
CA TYR A 209 7.31 2.46 2.46
C TYR A 209 6.58 1.13 2.78
N VAL A 210 6.43 0.27 1.76
CA VAL A 210 5.62 -0.97 1.86
C VAL A 210 6.07 -1.87 3.01
N GLN A 211 7.37 -1.98 3.26
CA GLN A 211 7.94 -2.74 4.38
C GLN A 211 7.44 -2.25 5.76
N GLY A 212 7.07 -0.98 5.85
CA GLY A 212 6.51 -0.40 7.06
C GLY A 212 5.09 -0.89 7.41
N ARG A 213 4.39 -1.55 6.50
CA ARG A 213 3.04 -2.10 6.78
C ARG A 213 3.08 -3.08 7.94
N SER A 214 4.11 -3.91 8.03
CA SER A 214 4.33 -4.86 9.12
C SER A 214 4.71 -4.19 10.44
N ARG A 215 4.97 -2.88 10.44
CA ARG A 215 5.27 -2.06 11.62
C ARG A 215 4.03 -1.31 12.16
N LEU A 216 2.88 -1.39 11.49
CA LEU A 216 1.64 -0.77 11.93
C LEU A 216 0.86 -1.57 12.98
N PRO A 217 0.92 -2.92 13.01
CA PRO A 217 0.14 -3.71 13.98
C PRO A 217 0.43 -3.37 15.43
N SER A 218 1.66 -3.04 15.82
CA SER A 218 1.98 -2.64 17.20
C SER A 218 1.21 -1.39 17.65
N LEU A 219 1.05 -0.41 16.73
CA LEU A 219 0.26 0.79 16.99
C LEU A 219 -1.25 0.46 17.02
N SER A 220 -1.73 -0.35 16.07
CA SER A 220 -3.14 -0.75 16.02
C SER A 220 -3.56 -1.55 17.25
N ASN A 221 -2.72 -2.46 17.73
CA ASN A 221 -2.95 -3.24 18.94
C ASN A 221 -2.96 -2.33 20.19
N PHE A 222 -2.06 -1.35 20.23
CA PHE A 222 -2.03 -0.39 21.32
C PHE A 222 -3.27 0.53 21.30
N ILE A 223 -3.73 0.99 20.13
CA ILE A 223 -5.01 1.70 19.99
C ILE A 223 -6.16 0.83 20.53
N ALA A 224 -6.19 -0.45 20.15
CA ALA A 224 -7.23 -1.36 20.61
C ALA A 224 -7.24 -1.55 22.14
N SER A 225 -6.10 -1.40 22.82
CA SER A 225 -6.05 -1.49 24.27
C SER A 225 -6.83 -0.39 25.01
N PHE A 226 -7.19 0.70 24.33
CA PHE A 226 -7.98 1.79 24.90
C PHE A 226 -9.50 1.57 24.82
N MET A 227 -9.99 0.44 24.22
CA MET A 227 -11.43 0.21 23.98
C MET A 227 -12.27 0.29 25.25
N ASP A 228 -11.70 -0.06 26.40
CA ASP A 228 -12.43 -0.02 27.69
C ASP A 228 -12.57 1.40 28.27
N ASN A 229 -11.61 2.26 27.93
CA ASN A 229 -11.61 3.66 28.38
C ASN A 229 -10.74 4.53 27.45
N GLU A 230 -11.38 5.28 26.58
CA GLU A 230 -10.72 6.16 25.59
C GLU A 230 -10.02 7.38 26.22
N PHE A 231 -10.41 7.76 27.44
CA PHE A 231 -9.80 8.87 28.18
C PHE A 231 -8.61 8.43 29.04
N ALA A 232 -8.34 7.12 29.13
CA ALA A 232 -7.21 6.62 29.90
C ALA A 232 -5.87 7.06 29.30
N LEU A 233 -4.88 7.25 30.16
CA LEU A 233 -3.49 7.43 29.75
C LEU A 233 -2.74 6.10 29.91
N ARG A 234 -2.09 5.60 28.85
CA ARG A 234 -1.40 4.31 28.83
C ARG A 234 0.05 4.45 28.41
N TYR A 235 0.91 3.56 28.91
CA TYR A 235 2.31 3.49 28.48
C TYR A 235 2.41 2.80 27.11
N PRO A 236 3.07 3.40 26.09
CA PRO A 236 3.35 2.71 24.84
C PRO A 236 4.18 1.45 25.07
N PRO A 237 3.79 0.30 24.52
CA PRO A 237 4.52 -0.96 24.67
C PRO A 237 5.88 -0.88 23.96
N HIS A 238 6.85 -1.67 24.43
CA HIS A 238 8.21 -1.69 23.87
C HIS A 238 8.21 -2.01 22.36
N SER A 239 7.36 -2.93 21.92
CA SER A 239 7.22 -3.27 20.49
C SER A 239 6.83 -2.07 19.62
N MET A 240 5.91 -1.21 20.12
CA MET A 240 5.53 0.02 19.41
C MET A 240 6.70 1.01 19.35
N ILE A 241 7.41 1.20 20.46
CA ILE A 241 8.59 2.10 20.50
C ILE A 241 9.67 1.63 19.50
N THR A 242 9.92 0.31 19.45
CA THR A 242 10.86 -0.28 18.49
C THR A 242 10.42 -0.03 17.04
N ASP A 243 9.13 -0.21 16.74
CA ASP A 243 8.60 0.04 15.41
C ASP A 243 8.64 1.54 15.04
N LEU A 244 8.38 2.44 15.99
CA LEU A 244 8.51 3.89 15.77
C LEU A 244 9.95 4.33 15.55
N LYS A 245 10.94 3.75 16.24
CA LYS A 245 12.37 3.99 15.96
C LYS A 245 12.75 3.57 14.56
N TRP A 246 12.25 2.43 14.08
CA TRP A 246 12.44 2.00 12.70
C TRP A 246 11.83 3.01 11.70
N TRP A 247 10.61 3.49 11.97
CA TRP A 247 9.98 4.51 11.14
C TRP A 247 10.78 5.81 11.11
N LEU A 248 11.31 6.24 12.26
CA LEU A 248 12.15 7.43 12.35
C LEU A 248 13.38 7.31 11.45
N SER A 249 14.14 6.21 11.59
CA SER A 249 15.32 5.93 10.77
C SER A 249 14.99 5.82 9.28
N THR A 250 13.86 5.18 8.95
CA THR A 250 13.43 5.01 7.55
C THR A 250 13.04 6.34 6.90
N LEU A 251 12.33 7.21 7.65
CA LEU A 251 11.93 8.53 7.17
C LEU A 251 13.10 9.52 7.09
N ASP A 252 14.23 9.21 7.69
CA ASP A 252 15.45 10.02 7.62
C ASP A 252 16.07 10.03 6.23
N ASN A 253 15.82 8.99 5.44
CA ASN A 253 16.32 8.88 4.06
C ASN A 253 15.50 9.75 3.09
N PRO A 254 16.03 10.91 2.61
CA PRO A 254 15.29 11.81 1.70
C PRO A 254 15.15 11.24 0.28
N LYS A 255 15.94 10.25 -0.08
CA LYS A 255 15.96 9.66 -1.42
C LYS A 255 15.09 8.40 -1.56
N PHE A 256 14.32 8.07 -0.52
CA PHE A 256 13.49 6.88 -0.58
C PHE A 256 12.31 7.06 -1.54
N TYR A 257 12.11 6.09 -2.38
CA TYR A 257 10.99 6.01 -3.31
C TYR A 257 10.53 4.55 -3.47
N ARG A 258 9.29 4.38 -3.89
CA ARG A 258 8.77 3.09 -4.36
C ARG A 258 8.78 3.08 -5.88
N LYS A 259 9.45 2.10 -6.47
CA LYS A 259 9.40 1.84 -7.91
C LYS A 259 8.03 1.27 -8.28
N LEU A 260 7.45 1.77 -9.36
CA LEU A 260 6.18 1.31 -9.89
C LEU A 260 6.49 0.44 -11.11
N LEU A 261 6.25 -0.85 -10.96
CA LEU A 261 6.44 -1.80 -12.06
C LEU A 261 5.11 -1.97 -12.81
N PRO A 262 5.12 -2.00 -14.15
CA PRO A 262 3.96 -2.43 -14.91
C PRO A 262 3.58 -3.84 -14.44
N ARG A 263 2.30 -4.20 -14.55
CA ARG A 263 1.90 -5.59 -14.34
C ARG A 263 2.58 -6.44 -15.41
N SER A 264 3.63 -7.12 -15.02
CA SER A 264 4.17 -8.20 -15.83
C SER A 264 3.17 -9.35 -15.87
N PRO A 265 3.08 -10.11 -16.95
CA PRO A 265 2.39 -11.39 -16.92
C PRO A 265 2.87 -12.19 -15.72
N CYS A 266 1.95 -12.75 -14.96
CA CYS A 266 2.31 -13.59 -13.83
C CYS A 266 2.96 -14.87 -14.37
N HIS A 267 4.16 -15.14 -13.91
CA HIS A 267 4.90 -16.32 -14.35
C HIS A 267 4.62 -17.47 -13.37
N ASP A 268 3.93 -18.49 -13.85
CA ASP A 268 3.74 -19.72 -13.10
C ASP A 268 4.95 -20.63 -13.32
N MET A 269 5.82 -20.66 -12.31
CA MET A 269 6.99 -21.55 -12.27
C MET A 269 6.70 -22.86 -11.54
N GLY A 270 5.43 -23.15 -11.20
CA GLY A 270 5.08 -24.29 -10.37
C GLY A 270 5.66 -24.17 -8.97
N LEU A 271 5.37 -23.04 -8.30
CA LEU A 271 5.79 -22.77 -6.92
C LEU A 271 4.68 -23.19 -5.97
N PHE A 272 4.92 -24.21 -5.15
CA PHE A 272 3.98 -24.69 -4.16
C PHE A 272 4.63 -24.73 -2.79
N VAL A 273 3.87 -24.34 -1.77
CA VAL A 273 4.27 -24.43 -0.37
C VAL A 273 3.18 -25.10 0.44
N ASP A 274 3.61 -25.84 1.46
CA ASP A 274 2.73 -26.48 2.43
C ASP A 274 3.44 -26.63 3.76
N ALA A 275 2.68 -26.70 4.85
CA ALA A 275 3.23 -26.98 6.17
C ALA A 275 2.36 -27.95 6.97
N SER A 276 3.02 -28.82 7.73
CA SER A 276 2.40 -29.74 8.66
C SER A 276 2.96 -29.56 10.06
N THR A 277 2.09 -29.49 11.06
CA THR A 277 2.49 -29.41 12.47
C THR A 277 3.10 -30.70 13.00
N SER A 278 2.91 -31.81 12.30
CA SER A 278 3.40 -33.12 12.69
C SER A 278 4.82 -33.43 12.18
N TRP A 279 5.22 -32.81 11.06
CA TRP A 279 6.51 -33.11 10.44
C TRP A 279 7.30 -31.85 10.06
N GLY A 280 6.74 -30.97 9.23
CA GLY A 280 7.49 -29.76 8.82
C GLY A 280 6.92 -29.02 7.62
N ILE A 281 7.81 -28.49 6.79
CA ILE A 281 7.52 -27.69 5.62
C ILE A 281 7.91 -28.45 4.36
N GLY A 282 7.04 -28.43 3.36
CA GLY A 282 7.28 -28.88 1.99
C GLY A 282 7.28 -27.71 1.02
N ILE A 283 8.24 -27.68 0.10
CA ILE A 283 8.36 -26.64 -0.93
C ILE A 283 8.65 -27.31 -2.27
N ILE A 284 7.96 -26.87 -3.31
CA ILE A 284 8.21 -27.27 -4.69
C ILE A 284 8.51 -26.05 -5.55
N VAL A 285 9.55 -26.13 -6.36
CA VAL A 285 9.97 -25.15 -7.35
C VAL A 285 10.24 -25.83 -8.68
N ALA A 286 9.42 -25.55 -9.68
CA ALA A 286 9.56 -26.14 -11.02
C ALA A 286 9.66 -27.68 -11.01
N GLY A 287 8.83 -28.34 -10.22
CA GLY A 287 8.80 -29.79 -10.06
C GLY A 287 9.90 -30.40 -9.19
N LYS A 288 10.84 -29.60 -8.69
CA LYS A 288 11.85 -30.02 -7.71
C LYS A 288 11.38 -29.70 -6.30
N TRP A 289 11.72 -30.58 -5.36
CA TRP A 289 11.28 -30.45 -3.98
C TRP A 289 12.40 -30.12 -3.01
N THR A 290 12.03 -29.52 -1.88
CA THR A 290 12.85 -29.47 -0.65
C THR A 290 11.94 -29.51 0.57
N ALA A 291 12.49 -29.92 1.71
CA ALA A 291 11.73 -30.06 2.94
C ALA A 291 12.55 -29.63 4.15
N PHE A 292 11.85 -29.18 5.20
CA PHE A 292 12.42 -28.74 6.46
C PHE A 292 11.66 -29.39 7.60
N ARG A 293 12.33 -30.30 8.31
CA ARG A 293 11.72 -31.03 9.44
C ARG A 293 11.69 -30.15 10.68
N LEU A 294 10.56 -30.15 11.40
CA LEU A 294 10.43 -29.39 12.63
C LEU A 294 11.25 -29.99 13.79
N HIS A 295 11.88 -29.13 14.56
CA HIS A 295 12.42 -29.49 15.86
C HIS A 295 11.30 -29.69 16.87
N GLN A 296 11.46 -30.59 17.85
CA GLN A 296 10.40 -30.92 18.85
C GLN A 296 9.88 -29.68 19.61
N ASN A 297 10.72 -28.68 19.84
CA ASN A 297 10.40 -27.48 20.60
C ASN A 297 10.00 -26.27 19.73
N TRP A 298 9.56 -26.49 18.49
CA TRP A 298 9.21 -25.41 17.56
C TRP A 298 8.00 -24.57 18.04
N LYS A 299 7.07 -25.22 18.78
CA LYS A 299 5.78 -24.63 19.15
C LYS A 299 5.91 -23.79 20.41
N VAL A 300 5.71 -22.50 20.27
CA VAL A 300 5.58 -21.53 21.37
C VAL A 300 4.28 -20.77 21.18
N GLU A 301 3.86 -20.03 22.22
CA GLU A 301 2.65 -19.20 22.13
C GLU A 301 2.70 -18.27 20.90
N GLY A 302 1.63 -18.30 20.08
CA GLY A 302 1.52 -17.52 18.84
C GLY A 302 2.16 -18.16 17.61
N ARG A 303 2.82 -19.33 17.72
CA ARG A 303 3.25 -20.14 16.59
C ARG A 303 2.24 -21.28 16.36
N ASP A 304 1.50 -21.18 15.29
CA ASP A 304 0.47 -22.09 14.83
C ASP A 304 0.73 -22.55 13.39
N ILE A 305 -0.21 -23.29 12.80
CA ILE A 305 -0.08 -23.76 11.42
C ILE A 305 0.01 -22.56 10.44
N CYS A 306 -0.76 -21.51 10.64
CA CYS A 306 -0.71 -20.32 9.79
C CYS A 306 0.68 -19.64 9.83
N TRP A 307 1.36 -19.68 10.99
CA TRP A 307 2.73 -19.23 11.09
C TRP A 307 3.69 -20.12 10.30
N LEU A 308 3.58 -21.44 10.38
CA LEU A 308 4.41 -22.38 9.62
C LEU A 308 4.22 -22.19 8.10
N GLU A 309 2.99 -22.04 7.65
CA GLU A 309 2.66 -21.73 6.26
C GLU A 309 3.28 -20.42 5.78
N THR A 310 3.26 -19.39 6.64
CA THR A 310 3.90 -18.10 6.33
C THR A 310 5.42 -18.26 6.23
N VAL A 311 6.02 -19.06 7.12
CA VAL A 311 7.45 -19.40 7.09
C VAL A 311 7.80 -20.22 5.84
N ALA A 312 6.92 -21.10 5.38
CA ALA A 312 7.12 -21.85 4.14
C ALA A 312 7.28 -20.90 2.93
N VAL A 313 6.42 -19.87 2.84
CA VAL A 313 6.57 -18.85 1.81
C VAL A 313 7.87 -18.04 2.01
N GLU A 314 8.22 -17.70 3.25
CA GLU A 314 9.48 -17.00 3.55
C GLU A 314 10.70 -17.81 3.08
N ILE A 315 10.75 -19.10 3.37
CA ILE A 315 11.84 -19.99 2.94
C ILE A 315 11.87 -20.15 1.42
N LEU A 316 10.71 -20.27 0.76
CA LEU A 316 10.63 -20.25 -0.70
C LEU A 316 11.31 -19.01 -1.28
N LEU A 317 11.10 -17.83 -0.68
CA LEU A 317 11.74 -16.60 -1.16
C LEU A 317 13.26 -16.63 -1.01
N TYR A 318 13.82 -17.22 0.06
CA TYR A 318 15.27 -17.41 0.19
C TYR A 318 15.82 -18.37 -0.89
N ILE A 319 15.07 -19.42 -1.21
CA ILE A 319 15.42 -20.35 -2.29
C ILE A 319 15.44 -19.61 -3.63
N LEU A 320 14.42 -18.81 -3.93
CA LEU A 320 14.35 -18.02 -5.17
C LEU A 320 15.49 -16.99 -5.28
N GLU A 321 15.85 -16.35 -4.16
CA GLU A 321 16.99 -15.45 -4.09
C GLU A 321 18.31 -16.20 -4.38
N ALA A 322 18.53 -17.37 -3.78
CA ALA A 322 19.69 -18.22 -4.03
C ALA A 322 19.75 -18.74 -5.48
N MET A 323 18.60 -18.89 -6.13
CA MET A 323 18.48 -19.22 -7.56
C MET A 323 18.63 -18.00 -8.49
N ASN A 324 18.89 -16.79 -7.94
CA ASN A 324 18.97 -15.52 -8.68
C ASN A 324 17.68 -15.17 -9.46
N ILE A 325 16.53 -15.58 -8.98
CA ILE A 325 15.23 -15.19 -9.54
C ILE A 325 14.91 -13.77 -9.09
N ASN A 326 14.73 -12.86 -10.04
CA ASN A 326 14.49 -11.45 -9.74
C ASN A 326 13.68 -10.75 -10.84
N ASN A 327 13.22 -9.51 -10.59
CA ASN A 327 12.50 -8.64 -11.53
C ASN A 327 11.27 -9.32 -12.17
N THR A 328 10.47 -10.03 -11.41
CA THR A 328 9.37 -10.83 -11.95
C THR A 328 8.13 -10.82 -11.04
N THR A 329 6.98 -11.13 -11.62
CA THR A 329 5.75 -11.45 -10.90
C THR A 329 5.59 -12.98 -10.89
N LEU A 330 5.54 -13.58 -9.69
CA LEU A 330 5.51 -15.03 -9.50
C LEU A 330 4.20 -15.48 -8.88
N LEU A 331 3.64 -16.54 -9.44
CA LEU A 331 2.51 -17.25 -8.86
C LEU A 331 3.02 -18.23 -7.78
N ILE A 332 2.50 -18.10 -6.56
CA ILE A 332 2.83 -18.98 -5.42
C ILE A 332 1.54 -19.62 -4.92
N HIS A 333 1.51 -20.95 -4.92
CA HIS A 333 0.36 -21.73 -4.50
C HIS A 333 0.48 -22.14 -3.04
N SER A 334 -0.58 -21.90 -2.25
CA SER A 334 -0.71 -22.30 -0.84
C SER A 334 -2.18 -22.67 -0.57
N ASP A 335 -2.42 -23.60 0.31
CA ASP A 335 -3.78 -23.94 0.76
C ASP A 335 -4.24 -23.15 1.99
N ASN A 336 -3.39 -22.27 2.52
CA ASN A 336 -3.67 -21.47 3.70
C ASN A 336 -4.14 -20.04 3.37
N GLN A 337 -5.45 -19.81 3.44
CA GLN A 337 -6.04 -18.48 3.19
C GLN A 337 -5.53 -17.39 4.16
N GLY A 338 -5.17 -17.77 5.41
CA GLY A 338 -4.62 -16.86 6.41
C GLY A 338 -3.26 -16.31 5.97
N THR A 339 -2.40 -17.17 5.46
CA THR A 339 -1.08 -16.84 4.90
C THR A 339 -1.22 -15.97 3.65
N ILE A 340 -2.08 -16.36 2.70
CA ILE A 340 -2.38 -15.57 1.49
C ILE A 340 -2.84 -14.17 1.87
N GLY A 341 -3.80 -14.08 2.81
CA GLY A 341 -4.34 -12.79 3.26
C GLY A 341 -3.33 -11.92 4.01
N SER A 342 -2.47 -12.51 4.82
CA SER A 342 -1.47 -11.80 5.63
C SER A 342 -0.33 -11.27 4.78
N LEU A 343 0.22 -12.08 3.90
CA LEU A 343 1.25 -11.69 2.94
C LEU A 343 0.72 -10.66 1.93
N GLY A 344 -0.46 -10.86 1.36
CA GLY A 344 -1.06 -9.88 0.45
C GLY A 344 -1.30 -8.51 1.08
N LYS A 345 -1.62 -8.46 2.39
CA LYS A 345 -1.73 -7.20 3.16
C LYS A 345 -0.38 -6.65 3.61
N GLY A 346 0.68 -7.47 3.61
CA GLY A 346 2.01 -7.13 4.14
C GLY A 346 2.03 -6.95 5.66
N ARG A 347 1.08 -7.56 6.40
CA ARG A 347 0.98 -7.48 7.86
C ARG A 347 0.08 -8.53 8.46
N SER A 348 0.35 -8.89 9.71
CA SER A 348 -0.49 -9.74 10.56
C SER A 348 -0.64 -9.15 11.96
N ARG A 349 -1.73 -9.48 12.66
CA ARG A 349 -1.88 -9.19 14.11
C ARG A 349 -1.05 -10.15 14.96
N ASN A 350 -0.85 -11.39 14.49
CA ASN A 350 0.04 -12.34 15.13
C ASN A 350 1.48 -11.87 15.01
N PHE A 351 2.18 -11.78 16.12
CA PHE A 351 3.55 -11.26 16.20
C PHE A 351 4.53 -12.11 15.39
N HIS A 352 4.47 -13.43 15.50
CA HIS A 352 5.40 -14.34 14.82
C HIS A 352 5.17 -14.37 13.30
N ILE A 353 3.91 -14.40 12.86
CA ILE A 353 3.56 -14.26 11.44
C ILE A 353 4.07 -12.92 10.92
N ASN A 354 3.91 -11.86 11.69
CA ASN A 354 4.33 -10.52 11.26
C ASN A 354 5.85 -10.38 11.16
N LEU A 355 6.63 -11.08 11.98
CA LEU A 355 8.10 -11.16 11.85
C LEU A 355 8.51 -11.87 10.56
N SER A 356 7.89 -12.99 10.24
CA SER A 356 8.12 -13.71 8.98
C SER A 356 7.81 -12.81 7.76
N ILE A 357 6.66 -12.12 7.78
CA ILE A 357 6.30 -11.14 6.75
C ILE A 357 7.38 -10.04 6.61
N ARG A 358 7.95 -9.54 7.72
CA ARG A 358 9.02 -8.52 7.67
C ARG A 358 10.23 -9.01 6.89
N ARG A 359 10.68 -10.23 7.15
CA ARG A 359 11.84 -10.84 6.48
C ARG A 359 11.52 -11.15 5.01
N ALA A 360 10.35 -11.74 4.75
CA ALA A 360 9.88 -11.99 3.38
C ALA A 360 9.87 -10.71 2.51
N TYR A 361 9.37 -9.60 3.05
CA TYR A 361 9.31 -8.33 2.32
C TYR A 361 10.70 -7.68 2.10
N VAL A 362 11.71 -8.04 2.86
CA VAL A 362 13.10 -7.63 2.58
C VAL A 362 13.57 -8.30 1.29
N VAL A 363 13.37 -9.62 1.16
CA VAL A 363 13.74 -10.38 -0.05
C VAL A 363 12.94 -9.92 -1.27
N LEU A 364 11.61 -9.77 -1.12
CA LEU A 364 10.75 -9.29 -2.20
C LEU A 364 11.20 -7.93 -2.74
N ALA A 365 11.65 -7.04 -1.86
CA ALA A 365 12.13 -5.71 -2.25
C ALA A 365 13.52 -5.74 -2.87
N SER A 366 14.46 -6.53 -2.33
CA SER A 366 15.82 -6.66 -2.85
C SER A 366 15.85 -7.32 -4.23
N GLN A 367 15.02 -8.33 -4.44
CA GLN A 367 14.93 -9.09 -5.69
C GLN A 367 13.93 -8.50 -6.69
N PHE A 368 13.18 -7.44 -6.33
CA PHE A 368 12.10 -6.90 -7.16
C PHE A 368 11.07 -7.95 -7.58
N ILE A 369 10.73 -8.88 -6.68
CA ILE A 369 9.71 -9.90 -6.88
C ILE A 369 8.36 -9.37 -6.42
N THR A 370 7.32 -9.55 -7.25
CA THR A 370 5.93 -9.32 -6.88
C THR A 370 5.25 -10.67 -6.73
N PRO A 371 4.92 -11.13 -5.51
CA PRO A 371 4.24 -12.40 -5.31
C PRO A 371 2.74 -12.25 -5.59
N GLU A 372 2.17 -13.15 -6.36
CA GLU A 372 0.74 -13.39 -6.46
C GLU A 372 0.44 -14.74 -5.79
N LEU A 373 -0.14 -14.68 -4.59
CA LEU A 373 -0.50 -15.89 -3.86
C LEU A 373 -1.88 -16.36 -4.27
N VAL A 374 -1.98 -17.62 -4.63
CA VAL A 374 -3.21 -18.27 -5.10
C VAL A 374 -3.54 -19.46 -4.22
N TYR A 375 -4.82 -19.62 -3.91
CA TYR A 375 -5.30 -20.77 -3.17
C TYR A 375 -5.32 -22.02 -4.06
N VAL A 376 -4.80 -23.10 -3.53
CA VAL A 376 -4.92 -24.46 -4.05
C VAL A 376 -5.52 -25.37 -2.96
N ALA A 377 -6.41 -26.26 -3.30
CA ALA A 377 -6.91 -27.24 -2.31
C ALA A 377 -5.79 -28.21 -1.90
N SER A 378 -5.74 -28.62 -0.63
CA SER A 378 -4.67 -29.51 -0.10
C SER A 378 -4.48 -30.76 -0.94
N GLU A 379 -5.58 -31.37 -1.41
CA GLU A 379 -5.56 -32.56 -2.28
C GLU A 379 -4.90 -32.33 -3.65
N ASN A 380 -4.80 -31.07 -4.08
CA ASN A 380 -4.16 -30.66 -5.33
C ASN A 380 -2.82 -29.94 -5.09
N ASN A 381 -2.36 -29.86 -3.83
CA ASN A 381 -1.10 -29.25 -3.47
C ASN A 381 0.02 -30.30 -3.47
N PRO A 382 0.92 -30.34 -4.48
CA PRO A 382 1.98 -31.34 -4.53
C PRO A 382 3.02 -31.17 -3.42
N ALA A 383 3.00 -30.06 -2.65
CA ALA A 383 3.85 -29.87 -1.49
C ALA A 383 3.28 -30.54 -0.21
N ASP A 384 1.98 -30.91 -0.14
CA ASP A 384 1.36 -31.54 1.03
C ASP A 384 2.03 -32.89 1.41
N PRO A 385 2.27 -33.84 0.52
CA PRO A 385 3.01 -35.05 0.91
C PRO A 385 4.41 -34.77 1.43
N ILE A 386 5.10 -33.77 0.84
CA ILE A 386 6.45 -33.40 1.24
C ILE A 386 6.46 -32.79 2.65
N SER A 387 5.47 -31.95 2.99
CA SER A 387 5.32 -31.37 4.33
C SER A 387 5.03 -32.41 5.42
N ARG A 388 4.57 -33.60 5.02
CA ARG A 388 4.28 -34.76 5.89
C ARG A 388 5.43 -35.77 5.95
N GLY A 389 6.52 -35.55 5.21
CA GLY A 389 7.70 -36.39 5.20
C GLY A 389 7.70 -37.49 4.11
N GLU A 390 6.76 -37.46 3.18
CA GLU A 390 6.77 -38.28 1.99
C GLU A 390 7.66 -37.63 0.92
N LEU A 391 8.98 -37.82 1.08
CA LEU A 391 9.98 -37.14 0.28
C LEU A 391 10.07 -37.77 -1.13
N GLY A 392 10.30 -36.89 -2.12
CA GLY A 392 10.53 -37.33 -3.50
C GLY A 392 11.91 -37.95 -3.73
N SER A 393 12.23 -38.29 -4.98
CA SER A 393 13.55 -38.83 -5.31
C SER A 393 14.65 -37.79 -5.03
N LEU A 394 15.84 -38.26 -4.63
CA LEU A 394 16.99 -37.39 -4.37
C LEU A 394 17.44 -36.59 -5.61
N GLU A 395 17.23 -37.16 -6.81
CA GLU A 395 17.57 -36.50 -8.08
C GLU A 395 16.72 -35.24 -8.33
N SER A 396 15.49 -35.20 -7.80
CA SER A 396 14.59 -34.05 -7.91
C SER A 396 14.66 -33.11 -6.71
N ARG A 397 15.62 -33.30 -5.80
CA ARG A 397 15.82 -32.41 -4.65
C ARG A 397 16.47 -31.10 -5.08
N ILE A 398 16.00 -29.98 -4.53
CA ILE A 398 16.63 -28.66 -4.69
C ILE A 398 17.96 -28.64 -3.92
N THR A 399 19.05 -28.27 -4.59
CA THR A 399 20.42 -28.30 -4.04
C THR A 399 21.03 -26.90 -3.82
N VAL A 400 20.20 -25.84 -3.82
CA VAL A 400 20.70 -24.48 -3.56
C VAL A 400 21.05 -24.29 -2.10
N SER A 401 22.15 -23.57 -1.84
CA SER A 401 22.58 -23.24 -0.50
C SER A 401 22.12 -21.83 -0.12
N PHE A 402 21.49 -21.72 1.03
CA PHE A 402 21.11 -20.43 1.65
C PHE A 402 21.12 -20.60 3.18
N SER A 403 21.16 -19.48 3.91
CA SER A 403 21.13 -19.49 5.37
C SER A 403 19.77 -19.07 5.88
N LEU A 404 19.18 -19.87 6.78
CA LEU A 404 18.00 -19.44 7.52
C LEU A 404 18.38 -18.32 8.51
N PRO A 405 17.46 -17.35 8.75
CA PRO A 405 17.64 -16.39 9.84
C PRO A 405 17.80 -17.09 11.19
N ASP A 406 18.55 -16.48 12.11
CA ASP A 406 18.87 -17.06 13.42
C ASP A 406 17.60 -17.50 14.19
N GLU A 407 16.50 -16.73 14.04
CA GLU A 407 15.22 -17.05 14.71
C GLU A 407 14.55 -18.32 14.14
N LEU A 408 14.93 -18.76 12.94
CA LEU A 408 14.41 -19.96 12.31
C LEU A 408 15.37 -21.16 12.40
N GLN A 409 16.68 -20.96 12.63
CA GLN A 409 17.66 -22.02 12.75
C GLN A 409 17.33 -23.05 13.84
N HIS A 410 16.73 -22.58 14.96
CA HIS A 410 16.32 -23.46 16.05
C HIS A 410 14.96 -24.13 15.86
N VAL A 411 14.25 -23.79 14.79
CA VAL A 411 12.91 -24.33 14.47
C VAL A 411 12.99 -25.59 13.65
N PHE A 412 14.00 -25.68 12.79
CA PHE A 412 14.14 -26.76 11.83
C PHE A 412 15.39 -27.59 12.06
N LEU A 413 15.25 -28.88 11.78
CA LEU A 413 16.38 -29.82 11.70
C LEU A 413 16.86 -29.85 10.25
N ASP A 414 18.16 -29.99 10.06
CA ASP A 414 18.70 -30.28 8.74
C ASP A 414 18.14 -31.63 8.24
N VAL A 415 17.46 -31.59 7.12
CA VAL A 415 17.05 -32.80 6.41
C VAL A 415 18.21 -33.17 5.50
N SER A 416 19.17 -33.91 6.06
CA SER A 416 20.28 -34.49 5.32
C SER A 416 19.81 -35.59 4.35
#